data_ca0bd6183eb46a5c7bac7c63e032cd2f
#
_entry.id   ca0bd6183eb46a5c7bac7c63e032cd2f
#
_cell.length_a   1.000
_cell.length_b   1.000
_cell.length_c   1.000
_cell.angle_alpha   90.00
_cell.angle_beta   90.00
_cell.angle_gamma   90.00
#
_symmetry.space_group_name_H-M   'P 1'
#
loop_
_entity.id
_entity.type
_entity.pdbx_description
1 polymer ?
#
loop_
_entity_poly.entity_id
_entity_poly.type
_entity_poly.pdbx_seq_one_letter_code
_entity_poly.pdbx_strand_id
1 'polypeptide(L)'
;MIVHLIDGTYELFRHFYGARRFSKGEDAPFAAVIGVMLTVLQMLESGSTHIGVATDHVIESFRNDLWGGYKTGDGIEPALWAQFWPLEEGLVAMGVATWPMVELEADDGLASAAHLAASDATVEKVCIWTPDKDLAQCVQGDRIVQVDRKSGQIRNADAVRAKFGVAPEFIPDYLALVGDSADGYPGLPGIGAVTAARLINRHGKLEDFPPDVLGSNRELALLFKDLATLRVDAPLFRGVDEIRWNGPTDSLVAFAERIGAPRLVARSQAALATSAASPGPG
;
A
#
# COMPACT_ATOMS: atom_id res chain seq x y z
N MET A 1 11.24 4.96 16.84
CA MET A 1 11.18 3.72 16.03
C MET A 1 10.74 4.00 14.61
N ILE A 2 10.98 3.06 13.67
CA ILE A 2 10.50 3.15 12.29
C ILE A 2 9.44 2.07 12.06
N VAL A 3 8.31 2.47 11.49
CA VAL A 3 7.22 1.57 11.10
C VAL A 3 7.26 1.36 9.59
N HIS A 4 7.14 0.11 9.14
CA HIS A 4 7.13 -0.27 7.74
C HIS A 4 5.76 -0.83 7.36
N LEU A 5 5.09 -0.17 6.43
CA LEU A 5 3.78 -0.56 5.91
C LEU A 5 3.94 -1.00 4.46
N ILE A 6 3.51 -2.19 4.14
CA ILE A 6 3.76 -2.81 2.84
C ILE A 6 2.42 -3.03 2.12
N ASP A 7 2.36 -2.61 0.88
CA ASP A 7 1.30 -2.95 -0.05
C ASP A 7 1.50 -4.40 -0.52
N GLY A 8 0.74 -5.31 0.09
CA GLY A 8 0.86 -6.74 -0.16
C GLY A 8 0.35 -7.14 -1.53
N THR A 9 -0.73 -6.51 -1.98
CA THR A 9 -1.31 -6.75 -3.32
C THR A 9 -0.34 -6.30 -4.41
N TYR A 10 0.17 -5.07 -4.32
CA TYR A 10 1.20 -4.60 -5.26
C TYR A 10 2.43 -5.52 -5.28
N GLU A 11 2.95 -5.92 -4.13
CA GLU A 11 4.10 -6.82 -4.05
C GLU A 11 3.79 -8.19 -4.68
N LEU A 12 2.57 -8.72 -4.51
CA LEU A 12 2.14 -9.96 -5.12
C LEU A 12 2.14 -9.86 -6.66
N PHE A 13 1.53 -8.81 -7.19
CA PHE A 13 1.54 -8.52 -8.63
C PHE A 13 2.96 -8.35 -9.16
N ARG A 14 3.78 -7.59 -8.45
CA ARG A 14 5.18 -7.35 -8.83
C ARG A 14 5.99 -8.64 -8.91
N HIS A 15 5.84 -9.52 -7.95
CA HIS A 15 6.54 -10.80 -7.93
C HIS A 15 6.01 -11.75 -9.02
N PHE A 16 4.70 -11.79 -9.22
CA PHE A 16 4.09 -12.64 -10.23
C PHE A 16 4.56 -12.27 -11.65
N TYR A 17 4.39 -11.03 -12.04
CA TYR A 17 4.79 -10.60 -13.38
C TYR A 17 6.31 -10.44 -13.52
N GLY A 18 7.02 -10.17 -12.43
CA GLY A 18 8.47 -10.12 -12.41
C GLY A 18 9.12 -11.48 -12.67
N ALA A 19 8.61 -12.54 -12.07
CA ALA A 19 9.11 -13.90 -12.24
C ALA A 19 8.88 -14.42 -13.68
N ARG A 20 7.76 -14.11 -14.30
CA ARG A 20 7.41 -14.53 -15.67
C ARG A 20 8.40 -14.11 -16.75
N ARG A 21 9.11 -13.01 -16.53
CA ARG A 21 10.18 -12.57 -17.47
C ARG A 21 11.30 -13.59 -17.57
N PHE A 22 11.49 -14.44 -16.57
CA PHE A 22 12.58 -15.41 -16.49
C PHE A 22 12.10 -16.87 -16.66
N SER A 23 10.83 -17.16 -16.35
CA SER A 23 10.27 -18.52 -16.35
C SER A 23 9.66 -18.97 -17.69
N LYS A 24 9.65 -18.11 -18.71
CA LYS A 24 9.02 -18.38 -20.02
C LYS A 24 7.54 -18.78 -19.93
N GLY A 25 6.84 -18.33 -18.89
CA GLY A 25 5.41 -18.59 -18.68
C GLY A 25 5.11 -19.87 -17.89
N GLU A 26 6.12 -20.60 -17.40
CA GLU A 26 5.95 -21.68 -16.44
C GLU A 26 6.12 -21.13 -15.03
N ASP A 27 5.01 -20.82 -14.36
CA ASP A 27 5.03 -20.31 -12.99
C ASP A 27 4.92 -21.49 -12.01
N ALA A 28 5.92 -21.62 -11.12
CA ALA A 28 5.78 -22.52 -10.00
C ALA A 28 4.60 -22.04 -9.13
N PRO A 29 3.73 -22.97 -8.67
CA PRO A 29 2.68 -22.62 -7.72
C PRO A 29 3.27 -21.84 -6.54
N PHE A 30 2.60 -20.78 -6.09
CA PHE A 30 3.04 -19.91 -4.97
C PHE A 30 4.34 -19.12 -5.17
N ALA A 31 4.89 -19.06 -6.39
CA ALA A 31 6.15 -18.34 -6.61
C ALA A 31 6.07 -16.85 -6.19
N ALA A 32 4.94 -16.19 -6.44
CA ALA A 32 4.73 -14.81 -6.03
C ALA A 32 4.58 -14.70 -4.51
N VAL A 33 3.82 -15.59 -3.86
CA VAL A 33 3.70 -15.67 -2.40
C VAL A 33 5.08 -15.80 -1.75
N ILE A 34 5.88 -16.75 -2.21
CA ILE A 34 7.24 -16.97 -1.72
C ILE A 34 8.08 -15.70 -1.90
N GLY A 35 7.96 -15.04 -3.04
CA GLY A 35 8.66 -13.79 -3.35
C GLY A 35 8.32 -12.67 -2.39
N VAL A 36 7.04 -12.46 -2.07
CA VAL A 36 6.59 -11.46 -1.08
C VAL A 36 7.09 -11.82 0.31
N MET A 37 6.91 -13.07 0.74
CA MET A 37 7.39 -13.52 2.05
C MET A 37 8.90 -13.34 2.21
N LEU A 38 9.69 -13.64 1.18
CA LEU A 38 11.13 -13.41 1.17
C LEU A 38 11.47 -11.91 1.24
N THR A 39 10.68 -11.07 0.60
CA THR A 39 10.83 -9.61 0.66
C THR A 39 10.62 -9.08 2.08
N VAL A 40 9.55 -9.50 2.73
CA VAL A 40 9.24 -9.12 4.12
C VAL A 40 10.30 -9.67 5.07
N LEU A 41 10.69 -10.94 4.91
CA LEU A 41 11.73 -11.58 5.72
C LEU A 41 13.08 -10.86 5.61
N GLN A 42 13.47 -10.39 4.42
CA GLN A 42 14.67 -9.60 4.24
C GLN A 42 14.63 -8.28 5.02
N MET A 43 13.46 -7.64 5.13
CA MET A 43 13.32 -6.44 5.95
C MET A 43 13.51 -6.76 7.44
N LEU A 44 12.92 -7.87 7.91
CA LEU A 44 13.10 -8.35 9.29
C LEU A 44 14.57 -8.69 9.59
N GLU A 45 15.24 -9.40 8.68
CA GLU A 45 16.67 -9.70 8.77
C GLU A 45 17.54 -8.43 8.78
N SER A 46 17.08 -7.35 8.16
CA SER A 46 17.74 -6.05 8.14
C SER A 46 17.44 -5.19 9.38
N GLY A 47 16.69 -5.72 10.36
CA GLY A 47 16.43 -5.07 11.63
C GLY A 47 15.10 -4.30 11.71
N SER A 48 14.20 -4.44 10.73
CA SER A 48 12.85 -3.90 10.85
C SER A 48 12.07 -4.64 11.93
N THR A 49 11.54 -3.91 12.91
CA THR A 49 10.84 -4.49 14.06
C THR A 49 9.33 -4.28 14.02
N HIS A 50 8.86 -3.21 13.41
CA HIS A 50 7.44 -2.87 13.31
C HIS A 50 7.03 -2.90 11.84
N ILE A 51 6.25 -3.90 11.48
CA ILE A 51 5.91 -4.18 10.09
C ILE A 51 4.45 -4.60 9.98
N GLY A 52 3.74 -4.01 9.01
CA GLY A 52 2.37 -4.39 8.69
C GLY A 52 2.18 -4.49 7.18
N VAL A 53 1.31 -5.39 6.76
CA VAL A 53 1.00 -5.63 5.35
C VAL A 53 -0.51 -5.52 5.15
N ALA A 54 -0.96 -4.64 4.26
CA ALA A 54 -2.34 -4.60 3.81
C ALA A 54 -2.47 -5.34 2.47
N THR A 55 -3.58 -6.04 2.29
CA THR A 55 -3.92 -6.78 1.07
C THR A 55 -5.36 -6.51 0.67
N ASP A 56 -5.64 -6.50 -0.63
CA ASP A 56 -7.01 -6.60 -1.11
C ASP A 56 -7.42 -8.08 -1.00
N HIS A 57 -8.22 -8.41 0.01
CA HIS A 57 -8.79 -9.76 0.15
C HIS A 57 -9.76 -10.08 -1.01
N VAL A 58 -10.49 -9.04 -1.42
CA VAL A 58 -11.27 -8.94 -2.65
C VAL A 58 -10.87 -7.65 -3.34
N ILE A 59 -11.05 -7.55 -4.66
CA ILE A 59 -10.64 -6.35 -5.41
C ILE A 59 -11.72 -5.26 -5.33
N GLU A 60 -12.98 -5.67 -5.37
CA GLU A 60 -14.11 -4.77 -5.29
C GLU A 60 -14.19 -4.16 -3.88
N SER A 61 -14.51 -2.87 -3.82
CA SER A 61 -14.66 -2.11 -2.58
C SER A 61 -15.92 -1.26 -2.61
N PHE A 62 -16.18 -0.49 -1.56
CA PHE A 62 -17.27 0.48 -1.53
C PHE A 62 -17.26 1.47 -2.73
N ARG A 63 -16.10 1.65 -3.36
CA ARG A 63 -15.96 2.55 -4.52
C ARG A 63 -16.70 2.04 -5.77
N ASN A 64 -16.90 0.73 -5.86
CA ASN A 64 -17.68 0.13 -6.96
C ASN A 64 -19.16 0.52 -6.89
N ASP A 65 -19.69 0.77 -5.69
CA ASP A 65 -21.06 1.28 -5.50
C ASP A 65 -21.19 2.76 -5.90
N LEU A 66 -20.10 3.53 -5.81
CA LEU A 66 -20.07 4.95 -6.16
C LEU A 66 -19.87 5.19 -7.65
N TRP A 67 -19.09 4.35 -8.32
CA TRP A 67 -18.72 4.53 -9.72
C TRP A 67 -18.67 3.19 -10.46
N GLY A 68 -19.60 2.96 -11.37
CA GLY A 68 -19.71 1.70 -12.13
C GLY A 68 -18.54 1.39 -13.08
N GLY A 69 -17.64 2.33 -13.30
CA GLY A 69 -16.40 2.14 -14.06
C GLY A 69 -15.17 1.88 -13.19
N TYR A 70 -15.34 1.77 -11.84
CA TYR A 70 -14.22 1.52 -10.94
C TYR A 70 -13.63 0.12 -11.17
N LYS A 71 -12.34 -0.04 -10.87
CA LYS A 71 -11.61 -1.30 -11.07
C LYS A 71 -12.34 -2.48 -10.43
N THR A 72 -12.26 -3.62 -11.09
CA THR A 72 -12.79 -4.90 -10.60
C THR A 72 -11.71 -5.97 -10.68
N GLY A 73 -12.01 -7.16 -10.13
CA GLY A 73 -11.16 -8.35 -10.28
C GLY A 73 -11.14 -8.94 -11.70
N ASP A 74 -11.92 -8.37 -12.63
CA ASP A 74 -12.00 -8.87 -14.00
C ASP A 74 -10.64 -8.80 -14.71
N GLY A 75 -10.25 -9.91 -15.33
CA GLY A 75 -8.99 -10.01 -16.07
C GLY A 75 -7.77 -10.37 -15.22
N ILE A 76 -7.91 -10.52 -13.91
CA ILE A 76 -6.84 -11.09 -13.09
C ILE A 76 -6.63 -12.56 -13.48
N GLU A 77 -5.40 -12.92 -13.79
CA GLU A 77 -5.08 -14.27 -14.19
C GLU A 77 -5.38 -15.26 -13.05
N PRO A 78 -6.06 -16.41 -13.33
CA PRO A 78 -6.42 -17.37 -12.29
C PRO A 78 -5.23 -17.86 -11.45
N ALA A 79 -4.04 -17.99 -12.06
CA ALA A 79 -2.81 -18.37 -11.37
C ALA A 79 -2.29 -17.30 -10.39
N LEU A 80 -2.59 -16.03 -10.63
CA LEU A 80 -2.31 -14.95 -9.70
C LEU A 80 -3.39 -14.90 -8.61
N TRP A 81 -4.67 -14.94 -9.01
CA TRP A 81 -5.80 -14.92 -8.09
C TRP A 81 -5.69 -16.02 -7.02
N ALA A 82 -5.28 -17.20 -7.41
CA ALA A 82 -5.08 -18.33 -6.49
C ALA A 82 -3.99 -18.10 -5.43
N GLN A 83 -3.22 -17.01 -5.52
CA GLN A 83 -2.14 -16.67 -4.59
C GLN A 83 -2.51 -15.59 -3.57
N PHE A 84 -3.69 -14.94 -3.69
CA PHE A 84 -4.11 -13.86 -2.77
C PHE A 84 -4.25 -14.38 -1.33
N TRP A 85 -5.12 -15.34 -1.10
CA TRP A 85 -5.33 -15.88 0.24
C TRP A 85 -4.12 -16.65 0.80
N PRO A 86 -3.39 -17.47 0.01
CA PRO A 86 -2.13 -18.02 0.48
C PRO A 86 -1.09 -16.97 0.89
N LEU A 87 -1.07 -15.78 0.30
CA LEU A 87 -0.19 -14.69 0.76
C LEU A 87 -0.56 -14.25 2.18
N GLU A 88 -1.82 -13.98 2.43
CA GLU A 88 -2.32 -13.57 3.74
C GLU A 88 -2.01 -14.62 4.81
N GLU A 89 -2.33 -15.88 4.52
CA GLU A 89 -2.03 -17.02 5.40
C GLU A 89 -0.52 -17.11 5.70
N GLY A 90 0.32 -16.96 4.68
CA GLY A 90 1.77 -17.02 4.81
C GLY A 90 2.35 -15.89 5.65
N LEU A 91 1.83 -14.66 5.49
CA LEU A 91 2.24 -13.50 6.28
C LEU A 91 1.85 -13.67 7.76
N VAL A 92 0.62 -14.13 8.03
CA VAL A 92 0.15 -14.45 9.39
C VAL A 92 0.99 -15.58 9.99
N ALA A 93 1.29 -16.65 9.23
CA ALA A 93 2.15 -17.72 9.68
C ALA A 93 3.57 -17.24 10.01
N MET A 94 4.07 -16.25 9.27
CA MET A 94 5.36 -15.61 9.54
C MET A 94 5.31 -14.64 10.74
N GLY A 95 4.15 -14.45 11.36
CA GLY A 95 3.94 -13.56 12.52
C GLY A 95 3.90 -12.08 12.18
N VAL A 96 3.63 -11.74 10.93
CA VAL A 96 3.53 -10.35 10.46
C VAL A 96 2.10 -9.86 10.61
N ALA A 97 1.92 -8.64 11.13
CA ALA A 97 0.62 -7.98 11.16
C ALA A 97 0.08 -7.86 9.73
N THR A 98 -1.06 -8.48 9.47
CA THR A 98 -1.65 -8.59 8.13
C THR A 98 -3.10 -8.14 8.17
N TRP A 99 -3.47 -7.27 7.25
CA TRP A 99 -4.81 -6.68 7.19
C TRP A 99 -5.44 -7.00 5.82
N PRO A 100 -6.20 -8.13 5.73
CA PRO A 100 -7.01 -8.45 4.56
C PRO A 100 -8.20 -7.50 4.48
N MET A 101 -8.22 -6.61 3.49
CA MET A 101 -9.27 -5.63 3.32
C MET A 101 -10.41 -6.19 2.47
N VAL A 102 -11.67 -5.98 2.91
CA VAL A 102 -12.86 -6.52 2.23
C VAL A 102 -13.79 -5.41 1.75
N GLU A 103 -14.21 -4.50 2.64
CA GLU A 103 -15.05 -3.36 2.26
C GLU A 103 -14.22 -2.16 1.80
N LEU A 104 -12.99 -2.07 2.31
CA LEU A 104 -11.98 -1.09 1.98
C LEU A 104 -10.89 -1.76 1.12
N GLU A 105 -10.03 -0.95 0.51
CA GLU A 105 -8.88 -1.42 -0.26
C GLU A 105 -7.60 -1.48 0.59
N ALA A 106 -6.58 -2.21 0.11
CA ALA A 106 -5.26 -2.24 0.74
C ALA A 106 -4.71 -0.82 0.99
N ASP A 107 -4.96 0.11 0.07
CA ASP A 107 -4.54 1.50 0.17
C ASP A 107 -5.19 2.23 1.36
N ASP A 108 -6.49 1.99 1.61
CA ASP A 108 -7.19 2.52 2.79
C ASP A 108 -6.61 1.92 4.07
N GLY A 109 -6.27 0.63 4.05
CA GLY A 109 -5.58 -0.05 5.14
C GLY A 109 -4.21 0.59 5.43
N LEU A 110 -3.40 0.83 4.40
CA LEU A 110 -2.10 1.49 4.54
C LEU A 110 -2.23 2.94 5.02
N ALA A 111 -3.20 3.69 4.51
CA ALA A 111 -3.48 5.06 4.95
C ALA A 111 -3.90 5.11 6.42
N SER A 112 -4.81 4.21 6.83
CA SER A 112 -5.25 4.07 8.22
C SER A 112 -4.09 3.68 9.14
N ALA A 113 -3.28 2.69 8.75
CA ALA A 113 -2.11 2.27 9.50
C ALA A 113 -1.07 3.38 9.63
N ALA A 114 -0.84 4.16 8.57
CA ALA A 114 0.09 5.28 8.60
C ALA A 114 -0.40 6.39 9.54
N HIS A 115 -1.70 6.69 9.51
CA HIS A 115 -2.33 7.67 10.40
C HIS A 115 -2.22 7.23 11.88
N LEU A 116 -2.57 5.98 12.17
CA LEU A 116 -2.48 5.41 13.52
C LEU A 116 -1.04 5.41 14.04
N ALA A 117 -0.09 4.93 13.24
CA ALA A 117 1.32 4.90 13.62
C ALA A 117 1.89 6.31 13.83
N ALA A 118 1.54 7.27 12.98
CA ALA A 118 2.03 8.64 13.11
C ALA A 118 1.45 9.39 14.32
N SER A 119 0.34 8.92 14.91
CA SER A 119 -0.22 9.48 16.13
C SER A 119 0.59 9.11 17.38
N ASP A 120 1.42 8.06 17.32
CA ASP A 120 2.30 7.65 18.40
C ASP A 120 3.60 8.48 18.40
N ALA A 121 3.89 9.13 19.54
CA ALA A 121 5.06 10.00 19.69
C ALA A 121 6.39 9.23 19.64
N THR A 122 6.40 7.93 19.87
CA THR A 122 7.60 7.08 19.81
C THR A 122 7.98 6.69 18.38
N VAL A 123 7.05 6.88 17.41
CA VAL A 123 7.30 6.63 16.00
C VAL A 123 8.00 7.85 15.37
N GLU A 124 9.22 7.65 14.97
CA GLU A 124 10.02 8.67 14.28
C GLU A 124 9.67 8.77 12.79
N LYS A 125 9.41 7.63 12.18
CA LYS A 125 9.15 7.55 10.74
C LYS A 125 8.22 6.40 10.40
N VAL A 126 7.33 6.66 9.44
CA VAL A 126 6.49 5.65 8.78
C VAL A 126 6.91 5.55 7.32
N CYS A 127 7.26 4.36 6.88
CA CYS A 127 7.63 4.07 5.49
C CYS A 127 6.53 3.25 4.82
N ILE A 128 5.83 3.82 3.85
CA ILE A 128 4.82 3.13 3.04
C ILE A 128 5.51 2.59 1.79
N TRP A 129 5.62 1.27 1.69
CA TRP A 129 6.34 0.58 0.61
C TRP A 129 5.41 0.29 -0.56
N THR A 130 5.16 1.30 -1.35
CA THR A 130 4.37 1.24 -2.58
C THR A 130 4.76 2.40 -3.52
N PRO A 131 4.79 2.23 -4.84
CA PRO A 131 4.96 3.31 -5.79
C PRO A 131 3.64 4.02 -6.12
N ASP A 132 2.50 3.51 -5.61
CA ASP A 132 1.17 3.99 -5.95
C ASP A 132 1.03 5.48 -5.64
N LYS A 133 0.40 6.19 -6.58
CA LYS A 133 0.25 7.65 -6.49
C LYS A 133 -0.76 8.08 -5.44
N ASP A 134 -1.75 7.24 -5.15
CA ASP A 134 -2.82 7.54 -4.22
C ASP A 134 -2.30 7.65 -2.80
N LEU A 135 -1.35 6.79 -2.43
CA LEU A 135 -0.67 6.84 -1.13
C LEU A 135 0.22 8.09 -0.94
N ALA A 136 0.44 8.88 -2.00
CA ALA A 136 1.15 10.16 -1.86
C ALA A 136 0.36 11.17 -1.00
N GLN A 137 -0.96 11.01 -0.86
CA GLN A 137 -1.79 11.84 0.04
C GLN A 137 -1.45 11.62 1.53
N CYS A 138 -0.90 10.46 1.87
CA CYS A 138 -0.52 10.12 3.25
C CYS A 138 0.81 10.74 3.68
N VAL A 139 1.60 11.24 2.74
CA VAL A 139 2.96 11.76 3.01
C VAL A 139 2.91 13.02 3.87
N GLN A 140 3.72 13.05 4.93
CA GLN A 140 3.80 14.18 5.87
C GLN A 140 5.28 14.53 6.13
N GLY A 141 5.77 15.57 5.49
CA GLY A 141 7.17 16.00 5.60
C GLY A 141 8.11 14.83 5.30
N ASP A 142 9.02 14.58 6.26
CA ASP A 142 9.92 13.41 6.27
C ASP A 142 9.46 12.32 7.24
N ARG A 143 8.34 12.54 7.95
CA ARG A 143 7.82 11.61 8.98
C ARG A 143 7.04 10.45 8.38
N ILE A 144 6.14 10.73 7.42
CA ILE A 144 5.47 9.69 6.63
C ILE A 144 5.97 9.81 5.20
N VAL A 145 6.60 8.77 4.70
CA VAL A 145 7.19 8.77 3.35
C VAL A 145 6.75 7.54 2.57
N GLN A 146 6.65 7.69 1.25
CA GLN A 146 6.57 6.54 0.36
C GLN A 146 7.98 6.03 0.01
N VAL A 147 8.10 4.74 -0.18
CA VAL A 147 9.34 4.11 -0.63
C VAL A 147 9.05 3.24 -1.84
N ASP A 148 9.67 3.56 -2.95
CA ASP A 148 9.66 2.68 -4.12
C ASP A 148 10.74 1.60 -3.93
N ARG A 149 10.30 0.38 -3.71
CA ARG A 149 11.19 -0.76 -3.48
C ARG A 149 12.15 -1.03 -4.65
N LYS A 150 11.71 -0.82 -5.88
CA LYS A 150 12.51 -1.12 -7.07
C LYS A 150 13.68 -0.16 -7.23
N SER A 151 13.44 1.13 -7.01
CA SER A 151 14.46 2.18 -7.15
C SER A 151 15.15 2.54 -5.84
N GLY A 152 14.58 2.16 -4.68
CA GLY A 152 15.00 2.64 -3.36
C GLY A 152 14.65 4.11 -3.13
N GLN A 153 13.92 4.74 -4.03
CA GLN A 153 13.60 6.16 -3.94
C GLN A 153 12.62 6.41 -2.79
N ILE A 154 13.01 7.32 -1.89
CA ILE A 154 12.13 7.84 -0.84
C ILE A 154 11.43 9.09 -1.39
N ARG A 155 10.11 9.13 -1.26
CA ARG A 155 9.28 10.26 -1.64
C ARG A 155 8.68 10.89 -0.39
N ASN A 156 9.25 12.03 0.02
CA ASN A 156 8.74 12.90 1.06
C ASN A 156 7.81 13.99 0.46
N ALA A 157 7.33 14.93 1.27
CA ALA A 157 6.42 15.97 0.82
C ALA A 157 6.99 16.84 -0.32
N ASP A 158 8.27 17.14 -0.29
CA ASP A 158 8.91 17.92 -1.37
C ASP A 158 8.99 17.12 -2.67
N ALA A 159 9.29 15.82 -2.58
CA ALA A 159 9.29 14.94 -3.75
C ALA A 159 7.87 14.73 -4.33
N VAL A 160 6.83 14.69 -3.49
CA VAL A 160 5.43 14.69 -3.95
C VAL A 160 5.14 15.98 -4.71
N ARG A 161 5.47 17.14 -4.11
CA ARG A 161 5.26 18.44 -4.75
C ARG A 161 6.03 18.56 -6.07
N ALA A 162 7.27 18.10 -6.12
CA ALA A 162 8.06 18.10 -7.34
C ALA A 162 7.46 17.21 -8.44
N LYS A 163 6.88 16.06 -8.07
CA LYS A 163 6.29 15.10 -9.01
C LYS A 163 4.92 15.54 -9.55
N PHE A 164 4.04 16.00 -8.68
CA PHE A 164 2.62 16.28 -9.01
C PHE A 164 2.31 17.77 -9.16
N GLY A 165 3.21 18.65 -8.71
CA GLY A 165 2.99 20.09 -8.72
C GLY A 165 2.05 20.59 -7.61
N VAL A 166 1.62 19.70 -6.71
CA VAL A 166 0.73 19.99 -5.56
C VAL A 166 1.28 19.36 -4.28
N ALA A 167 0.87 19.88 -3.12
CA ALA A 167 1.22 19.29 -1.83
C ALA A 167 0.45 17.95 -1.60
N PRO A 168 0.96 17.07 -0.72
CA PRO A 168 0.35 15.75 -0.45
C PRO A 168 -1.15 15.80 -0.16
N GLU A 169 -1.60 16.74 0.65
CA GLU A 169 -3.01 16.93 1.03
C GLU A 169 -3.96 17.22 -0.13
N PHE A 170 -3.42 17.62 -1.29
CA PHE A 170 -4.18 17.90 -2.50
C PHE A 170 -4.12 16.77 -3.56
N ILE A 171 -3.51 15.64 -3.24
CA ILE A 171 -3.45 14.52 -4.17
C ILE A 171 -4.84 14.00 -4.55
N PRO A 172 -5.83 13.88 -3.63
CA PRO A 172 -7.18 13.51 -4.02
C PRO A 172 -7.81 14.51 -4.99
N ASP A 173 -7.65 15.80 -4.76
CA ASP A 173 -8.13 16.85 -5.65
C ASP A 173 -7.46 16.78 -7.02
N TYR A 174 -6.16 16.51 -7.04
CA TYR A 174 -5.39 16.36 -8.27
C TYR A 174 -5.88 15.16 -9.08
N LEU A 175 -6.04 13.99 -8.45
CA LEU A 175 -6.49 12.77 -9.10
C LEU A 175 -7.94 12.88 -9.58
N ALA A 176 -8.81 13.55 -8.82
CA ALA A 176 -10.17 13.86 -9.26
C ALA A 176 -10.22 14.63 -10.58
N LEU A 177 -9.28 15.56 -10.79
CA LEU A 177 -9.22 16.38 -12.00
C LEU A 177 -8.56 15.64 -13.17
N VAL A 178 -7.46 14.91 -12.95
CA VAL A 178 -6.70 14.25 -14.03
C VAL A 178 -7.18 12.84 -14.33
N GLY A 179 -7.88 12.20 -13.39
CA GLY A 179 -8.32 10.81 -13.48
C GLY A 179 -7.27 9.80 -13.04
N ASP A 180 -7.75 8.59 -12.87
CA ASP A 180 -6.95 7.40 -12.67
C ASP A 180 -7.43 6.26 -13.57
N SER A 181 -6.66 5.96 -14.59
CA SER A 181 -6.99 4.88 -15.51
C SER A 181 -6.82 3.49 -14.91
N ALA A 182 -5.97 3.34 -13.88
CA ALA A 182 -5.80 2.08 -13.17
C ALA A 182 -7.03 1.76 -12.32
N ASP A 183 -7.61 2.78 -11.70
CA ASP A 183 -8.83 2.69 -10.90
C ASP A 183 -10.12 2.86 -11.72
N GLY A 184 -10.02 3.21 -13.00
CA GLY A 184 -11.16 3.23 -13.93
C GLY A 184 -12.00 4.50 -13.92
N TYR A 185 -11.49 5.64 -13.46
CA TYR A 185 -12.18 6.92 -13.59
C TYR A 185 -11.37 7.93 -14.42
N PRO A 186 -12.04 8.66 -15.37
CA PRO A 186 -11.33 9.40 -16.41
C PRO A 186 -10.83 10.79 -16.01
N GLY A 187 -11.24 11.32 -14.84
CA GLY A 187 -11.06 12.72 -14.50
C GLY A 187 -11.95 13.65 -15.31
N LEU A 188 -11.63 14.93 -15.34
CA LEU A 188 -12.44 15.93 -16.06
C LEU A 188 -11.91 16.18 -17.48
N PRO A 189 -12.78 16.26 -18.48
CA PRO A 189 -12.39 16.54 -19.86
C PRO A 189 -11.56 17.83 -19.99
N GLY A 190 -10.41 17.73 -20.67
CA GLY A 190 -9.55 18.89 -20.94
C GLY A 190 -8.67 19.35 -19.77
N ILE A 191 -8.71 18.67 -18.61
CA ILE A 191 -7.88 18.98 -17.46
C ILE A 191 -6.76 17.94 -17.33
N GLY A 192 -5.58 18.28 -17.82
CA GLY A 192 -4.37 17.47 -17.59
C GLY A 192 -3.57 17.94 -16.38
N ALA A 193 -2.49 17.24 -16.10
CA ALA A 193 -1.62 17.42 -14.91
C ALA A 193 -1.25 18.88 -14.62
N VAL A 194 -0.77 19.61 -15.62
CA VAL A 194 -0.34 21.02 -15.46
C VAL A 194 -1.51 21.93 -15.12
N THR A 195 -2.66 21.72 -15.75
CA THR A 195 -3.87 22.52 -15.50
C THR A 195 -4.41 22.22 -14.11
N ALA A 196 -4.50 20.96 -13.72
CA ALA A 196 -4.94 20.53 -12.39
C ALA A 196 -4.08 21.16 -11.29
N ALA A 197 -2.76 21.02 -11.39
CA ALA A 197 -1.84 21.60 -10.41
C ALA A 197 -1.98 23.13 -10.32
N ARG A 198 -2.11 23.82 -11.45
CA ARG A 198 -2.32 25.29 -11.48
C ARG A 198 -3.63 25.69 -10.80
N LEU A 199 -4.73 24.98 -11.05
CA LEU A 199 -6.03 25.27 -10.46
C LEU A 199 -5.99 25.04 -8.94
N ILE A 200 -5.44 23.93 -8.49
CA ILE A 200 -5.31 23.60 -7.07
C ILE A 200 -4.42 24.61 -6.35
N ASN A 201 -3.26 24.95 -6.89
CA ASN A 201 -2.37 25.95 -6.28
C ASN A 201 -2.99 27.36 -6.22
N ARG A 202 -3.98 27.65 -7.09
CA ARG A 202 -4.68 28.93 -7.09
C ARG A 202 -5.89 28.95 -6.16
N HIS A 203 -6.64 27.85 -6.07
CA HIS A 203 -7.95 27.84 -5.45
C HIS A 203 -8.04 26.93 -4.21
N GLY A 204 -7.05 26.10 -3.96
CA GLY A 204 -7.07 25.13 -2.85
C GLY A 204 -7.83 23.85 -3.20
N LYS A 205 -8.68 23.40 -2.29
CA LYS A 205 -9.50 22.19 -2.45
C LYS A 205 -10.61 22.40 -3.47
N LEU A 206 -11.08 21.32 -4.10
CA LEU A 206 -12.17 21.37 -5.10
C LEU A 206 -13.45 22.03 -4.55
N GLU A 207 -13.73 21.85 -3.28
CA GLU A 207 -14.87 22.47 -2.59
C GLU A 207 -14.80 24.00 -2.63
N ASP A 208 -13.61 24.56 -2.59
CA ASP A 208 -13.35 26.00 -2.54
C ASP A 208 -13.25 26.66 -3.93
N PHE A 209 -13.31 25.84 -5.01
CA PHE A 209 -13.23 26.39 -6.37
C PHE A 209 -14.45 27.27 -6.69
N PRO A 210 -14.25 28.43 -7.33
CA PRO A 210 -15.34 29.22 -7.83
C PRO A 210 -16.28 28.41 -8.74
N PRO A 211 -17.61 28.63 -8.70
CA PRO A 211 -18.58 27.83 -9.44
C PRO A 211 -18.33 27.77 -10.95
N ASP A 212 -17.76 28.79 -11.52
CA ASP A 212 -17.48 28.93 -12.95
C ASP A 212 -16.24 28.12 -13.40
N VAL A 213 -15.35 27.74 -12.47
CA VAL A 213 -14.12 27.00 -12.79
C VAL A 213 -14.43 25.57 -13.23
N LEU A 214 -15.33 24.89 -12.56
CA LEU A 214 -15.73 23.52 -12.86
C LEU A 214 -17.08 23.46 -13.61
N GLY A 215 -17.92 24.49 -13.47
CA GLY A 215 -19.22 24.58 -14.12
C GLY A 215 -20.09 23.36 -13.80
N SER A 216 -20.65 22.75 -14.84
CA SER A 216 -21.48 21.54 -14.73
C SER A 216 -20.72 20.28 -14.30
N ASN A 217 -19.39 20.31 -14.30
CA ASN A 217 -18.56 19.14 -13.91
C ASN A 217 -18.27 19.10 -12.41
N ARG A 218 -18.77 20.06 -11.60
CA ARG A 218 -18.46 20.16 -10.19
C ARG A 218 -18.83 18.90 -9.40
N GLU A 219 -20.05 18.39 -9.62
CA GLU A 219 -20.52 17.19 -8.92
C GLU A 219 -19.68 15.96 -9.29
N LEU A 220 -19.33 15.83 -10.57
CA LEU A 220 -18.48 14.75 -11.06
C LEU A 220 -17.06 14.84 -10.47
N ALA A 221 -16.51 16.04 -10.37
CA ALA A 221 -15.19 16.25 -9.72
C ALA A 221 -15.19 15.84 -8.26
N LEU A 222 -16.26 16.18 -7.51
CA LEU A 222 -16.39 15.80 -6.11
C LEU A 222 -16.57 14.29 -5.94
N LEU A 223 -17.31 13.64 -6.85
CA LEU A 223 -17.41 12.18 -6.88
C LEU A 223 -16.03 11.54 -7.11
N PHE A 224 -15.28 12.00 -8.10
CA PHE A 224 -13.93 11.48 -8.35
C PHE A 224 -12.96 11.77 -7.21
N LYS A 225 -13.15 12.89 -6.51
CA LYS A 225 -12.38 13.16 -5.29
C LYS A 225 -12.71 12.16 -4.17
N ASP A 226 -13.98 11.78 -4.00
CA ASP A 226 -14.38 10.77 -3.02
C ASP A 226 -13.77 9.40 -3.35
N LEU A 227 -13.72 9.03 -4.63
CA LEU A 227 -13.02 7.82 -5.08
C LEU A 227 -11.51 7.86 -4.79
N ALA A 228 -10.87 9.00 -5.02
CA ALA A 228 -9.43 9.18 -4.81
C ALA A 228 -9.04 9.36 -3.33
N THR A 229 -10.00 9.68 -2.45
CA THR A 229 -9.72 9.95 -1.04
C THR A 229 -9.63 8.64 -0.26
N LEU A 230 -8.46 8.35 0.29
CA LEU A 230 -8.25 7.17 1.12
C LEU A 230 -8.90 7.33 2.50
N ARG A 231 -9.51 6.27 2.98
CA ARG A 231 -10.05 6.18 4.33
C ARG A 231 -8.91 5.99 5.32
N VAL A 232 -9.01 6.64 6.49
CA VAL A 232 -7.95 6.64 7.52
C VAL A 232 -8.46 6.17 8.88
N ASP A 233 -9.65 5.59 8.90
CA ASP A 233 -10.39 5.21 10.11
C ASP A 233 -10.61 3.71 10.26
N ALA A 234 -9.96 2.88 9.42
CA ALA A 234 -9.99 1.43 9.60
C ALA A 234 -9.35 1.04 10.95
N PRO A 235 -10.05 0.23 11.79
CA PRO A 235 -9.60 -0.11 13.15
C PRO A 235 -8.57 -1.26 13.11
N LEU A 236 -7.37 -1.00 12.61
CA LEU A 236 -6.36 -2.04 12.32
C LEU A 236 -5.58 -2.48 13.56
N PHE A 237 -5.23 -1.55 14.44
CA PHE A 237 -4.54 -1.78 15.70
C PHE A 237 -4.79 -0.62 16.67
N ARG A 238 -4.55 -0.83 17.96
CA ARG A 238 -4.76 0.18 19.02
C ARG A 238 -3.46 0.91 19.40
N GLY A 239 -2.32 0.25 19.18
CA GLY A 239 -1.00 0.79 19.46
C GLY A 239 0.06 0.11 18.61
N VAL A 240 1.15 0.81 18.36
CA VAL A 240 2.22 0.35 17.46
C VAL A 240 2.89 -0.94 17.93
N ASP A 241 2.81 -1.27 19.22
CA ASP A 241 3.34 -2.54 19.74
C ASP A 241 2.61 -3.77 19.19
N GLU A 242 1.35 -3.63 18.73
CA GLU A 242 0.58 -4.71 18.11
C GLU A 242 1.14 -5.10 16.73
N ILE A 243 1.87 -4.21 16.07
CA ILE A 243 2.51 -4.49 14.78
C ILE A 243 4.00 -4.81 14.93
N ARG A 244 4.48 -4.95 16.17
CA ARG A 244 5.84 -5.43 16.44
C ARG A 244 5.94 -6.91 16.07
N TRP A 245 6.92 -7.22 15.25
CA TRP A 245 7.18 -8.61 14.91
C TRP A 245 7.85 -9.35 16.08
N ASN A 246 7.22 -10.44 16.51
CA ASN A 246 7.63 -11.26 17.63
C ASN A 246 8.07 -12.68 17.21
N GLY A 247 8.34 -12.86 15.93
CA GLY A 247 8.73 -14.16 15.36
C GLY A 247 7.59 -14.90 14.66
N PRO A 248 7.92 -15.99 13.98
CA PRO A 248 6.93 -16.80 13.28
C PRO A 248 6.03 -17.55 14.27
N THR A 249 4.81 -17.86 13.81
CA THR A 249 3.87 -18.74 14.54
C THR A 249 4.20 -20.22 14.28
N ASP A 250 3.61 -21.12 15.07
CA ASP A 250 3.78 -22.56 14.89
C ASP A 250 3.28 -23.08 13.53
N SER A 251 2.34 -22.35 12.89
CA SER A 251 1.80 -22.73 11.58
C SER A 251 2.79 -22.53 10.42
N LEU A 252 3.88 -21.77 10.61
CA LEU A 252 4.83 -21.51 9.53
C LEU A 252 5.46 -22.78 8.96
N VAL A 253 5.72 -23.81 9.79
CA VAL A 253 6.33 -25.06 9.34
C VAL A 253 5.44 -25.75 8.32
N ALA A 254 4.18 -26.00 8.68
CA ALA A 254 3.21 -26.66 7.79
C ALA A 254 2.93 -25.82 6.53
N PHE A 255 2.83 -24.51 6.67
CA PHE A 255 2.63 -23.62 5.54
C PHE A 255 3.83 -23.66 4.57
N ALA A 256 5.05 -23.54 5.08
CA ALA A 256 6.26 -23.54 4.27
C ALA A 256 6.49 -24.86 3.52
N GLU A 257 6.13 -26.01 4.14
CA GLU A 257 6.14 -27.32 3.47
C GLU A 257 5.12 -27.35 2.34
N ARG A 258 3.89 -26.89 2.57
CA ARG A 258 2.81 -26.87 1.57
C ARG A 258 3.17 -26.05 0.33
N ILE A 259 3.83 -24.91 0.49
CA ILE A 259 4.23 -24.05 -0.63
C ILE A 259 5.61 -24.39 -1.22
N GLY A 260 6.29 -25.43 -0.70
CA GLY A 260 7.61 -25.84 -1.16
C GLY A 260 8.76 -24.90 -0.78
N ALA A 261 8.64 -24.15 0.31
CA ALA A 261 9.63 -23.15 0.75
C ALA A 261 10.13 -23.39 2.20
N PRO A 262 10.62 -24.60 2.55
CA PRO A 262 10.99 -24.94 3.94
C PRO A 262 12.11 -24.04 4.53
N ARG A 263 12.90 -23.39 3.68
CA ARG A 263 13.96 -22.46 4.10
C ARG A 263 13.43 -21.20 4.80
N LEU A 264 12.16 -20.86 4.60
CA LEU A 264 11.52 -19.72 5.28
C LEU A 264 11.55 -19.91 6.80
N VAL A 265 11.30 -21.14 7.28
CA VAL A 265 11.27 -21.44 8.72
C VAL A 265 12.60 -21.11 9.40
N ALA A 266 13.70 -21.69 8.91
CA ALA A 266 15.03 -21.50 9.51
C ALA A 266 15.46 -20.02 9.46
N ARG A 267 15.17 -19.32 8.36
CA ARG A 267 15.49 -17.91 8.21
C ARG A 267 14.67 -17.02 9.15
N SER A 268 13.38 -17.27 9.31
CA SER A 268 12.53 -16.51 10.25
C SER A 268 12.98 -16.72 11.69
N GLN A 269 13.35 -17.94 12.07
CA GLN A 269 13.90 -18.23 13.40
C GLN A 269 15.25 -17.52 13.64
N ALA A 270 16.12 -17.50 12.64
CA ALA A 270 17.40 -16.79 12.72
C ALA A 270 17.21 -15.27 12.85
N ALA A 271 16.26 -14.68 12.08
CA ALA A 271 15.93 -13.26 12.19
C ALA A 271 15.42 -12.90 13.59
N LEU A 272 14.59 -13.75 14.21
CA LEU A 272 14.12 -13.55 15.58
C LEU A 272 15.26 -13.58 16.59
N ALA A 273 16.18 -14.54 16.47
CA ALA A 273 17.33 -14.63 17.35
C ALA A 273 18.24 -13.38 17.27
N THR A 274 18.39 -12.82 16.06
CA THR A 274 19.18 -11.59 15.84
C THR A 274 18.46 -10.37 16.42
N SER A 275 17.15 -10.27 16.24
CA SER A 275 16.35 -9.18 16.81
C SER A 275 16.37 -9.16 18.33
N ALA A 276 16.35 -10.33 18.98
CA ALA A 276 16.42 -10.47 20.44
C ALA A 276 17.81 -10.13 21.00
N ALA A 277 18.88 -10.28 20.21
CA ALA A 277 20.26 -10.00 20.62
C ALA A 277 20.66 -8.52 20.49
N SER A 278 19.90 -7.72 19.75
CA SER A 278 20.15 -6.28 19.60
C SER A 278 19.41 -5.52 20.72
N PRO A 279 20.12 -5.01 21.74
CA PRO A 279 19.50 -4.15 22.76
C PRO A 279 18.95 -2.93 22.04
N GLY A 280 17.66 -2.65 22.23
CA GLY A 280 17.05 -1.43 21.73
C GLY A 280 17.88 -0.20 22.16
N PRO A 281 17.88 0.87 21.36
CA PRO A 281 18.50 2.13 21.77
C PRO A 281 17.85 2.56 23.09
N GLY A 282 18.68 2.66 24.15
CA GLY A 282 18.30 3.13 25.48
C GLY A 282 17.91 4.61 25.49
#